data_dcfbfac8d6e157671a1381d47cddb989
#
_entry.id   dcfbfac8d6e157671a1381d47cddb989
#
_cell.length_a   1.000
_cell.length_b   1.000
_cell.length_c   1.000
_cell.angle_alpha   90.00
_cell.angle_beta   90.00
_cell.angle_gamma   90.00
#
_symmetry.space_group_name_H-M   'P 1'
#
loop_
_entity.id
_entity.type
_entity.pdbx_description
1 polymer ?
#
loop_
_entity_poly.entity_id
_entity_poly.type
_entity_poly.pdbx_seq_one_letter_code
_entity_poly.pdbx_strand_id
1 'polypeptide(L)'
;MGDYDDDERPSWRDIDKKRDRSSHVRQERSEKSEAPKDRWQAGRQKQALDRLFLGDKGTVEHGKLYNKLHKAYGTDRFLPAVQAYIEKYGLPDDASTLLLLMDAKEVEIKLQTIEKVREIHDTLTPREKEDVRRKISIVAMTERSADVKERAREVAEELKAKG
;
A
#
# COMPACT_ATOMS: atom_id res chain seq x y z
N MET A 1 -17.12 -4.33 -85.89
CA MET A 1 -17.94 -4.88 -84.84
C MET A 1 -17.00 -5.21 -83.69
N GLY A 2 -17.04 -4.36 -82.68
CA GLY A 2 -16.06 -4.42 -81.62
C GLY A 2 -16.54 -5.34 -80.53
N ASP A 3 -15.73 -6.33 -80.24
CA ASP A 3 -15.76 -7.07 -78.98
C ASP A 3 -15.18 -6.17 -77.90
N TYR A 4 -15.99 -5.73 -77.01
CA TYR A 4 -15.54 -5.05 -75.78
C TYR A 4 -15.18 -6.13 -74.74
N ASP A 5 -13.89 -6.27 -74.53
CA ASP A 5 -13.30 -7.05 -73.43
C ASP A 5 -13.72 -6.41 -72.10
N ASP A 6 -14.71 -7.01 -71.47
CA ASP A 6 -15.23 -6.56 -70.14
C ASP A 6 -14.60 -7.34 -68.97
N ASP A 7 -13.50 -8.04 -69.21
CA ASP A 7 -12.89 -9.00 -68.30
C ASP A 7 -11.70 -8.44 -67.42
N GLU A 8 -11.35 -7.17 -67.52
CA GLU A 8 -10.20 -6.65 -66.78
C GLU A 8 -10.52 -5.83 -65.52
N ARG A 9 -11.77 -5.78 -65.10
CA ARG A 9 -12.07 -5.08 -63.84
C ARG A 9 -11.90 -6.02 -62.65
N PRO A 10 -10.95 -5.75 -61.73
CA PRO A 10 -10.76 -6.59 -60.52
C PRO A 10 -12.04 -6.62 -59.71
N SER A 11 -12.45 -7.83 -59.32
CA SER A 11 -13.64 -8.06 -58.50
C SER A 11 -13.58 -7.28 -57.19
N TRP A 12 -14.68 -6.74 -56.74
CA TRP A 12 -14.78 -6.09 -55.42
C TRP A 12 -14.19 -6.93 -54.29
N ARG A 13 -14.25 -8.26 -54.38
CA ARG A 13 -13.60 -9.20 -53.43
C ARG A 13 -12.07 -9.10 -53.47
N ASP A 14 -11.46 -8.85 -54.66
CA ASP A 14 -10.01 -8.73 -54.78
C ASP A 14 -9.50 -7.37 -54.30
N ILE A 15 -10.34 -6.34 -54.42
CA ILE A 15 -10.08 -5.03 -53.89
C ILE A 15 -10.13 -5.05 -52.35
N ASP A 16 -11.12 -5.73 -51.75
CA ASP A 16 -11.23 -5.88 -50.30
C ASP A 16 -10.07 -6.74 -49.74
N LYS A 17 -9.67 -7.82 -50.39
CA LYS A 17 -8.50 -8.59 -49.99
C LYS A 17 -7.18 -7.79 -50.06
N LYS A 18 -7.03 -6.86 -50.99
CA LYS A 18 -5.87 -5.95 -51.05
C LYS A 18 -5.93 -4.92 -49.92
N ARG A 19 -7.11 -4.46 -49.53
CA ARG A 19 -7.32 -3.50 -48.45
C ARG A 19 -6.99 -4.13 -47.08
N ASP A 20 -7.39 -5.39 -46.83
CA ASP A 20 -7.08 -6.11 -45.61
C ASP A 20 -5.60 -6.50 -45.46
N ARG A 21 -4.79 -6.41 -46.53
CA ARG A 21 -3.34 -6.60 -46.50
C ARG A 21 -2.54 -5.33 -46.32
N SER A 22 -3.17 -4.21 -45.95
CA SER A 22 -2.46 -2.97 -45.70
C SER A 22 -1.53 -3.11 -44.49
N SER A 23 -0.30 -2.61 -44.61
CA SER A 23 0.74 -2.66 -43.58
C SER A 23 0.31 -1.98 -42.26
N HIS A 24 -0.66 -1.07 -42.33
CA HIS A 24 -1.19 -0.39 -41.11
C HIS A 24 -1.94 -1.32 -40.16
N VAL A 25 -2.70 -2.29 -40.67
CA VAL A 25 -3.40 -3.27 -39.79
C VAL A 25 -2.42 -4.18 -39.07
N ARG A 26 -1.28 -4.47 -39.71
CA ARG A 26 -0.24 -5.32 -39.10
C ARG A 26 0.56 -4.57 -38.02
N GLN A 27 0.74 -3.25 -38.19
CA GLN A 27 1.44 -2.40 -37.24
C GLN A 27 0.61 -2.13 -35.98
N GLU A 28 -0.68 -1.85 -36.13
CA GLU A 28 -1.60 -1.69 -34.97
C GLU A 28 -1.77 -2.99 -34.17
N ARG A 29 -1.69 -4.16 -34.80
CA ARG A 29 -1.76 -5.45 -34.11
C ARG A 29 -0.47 -5.79 -33.35
N SER A 30 0.69 -5.40 -33.84
CA SER A 30 1.97 -5.60 -33.14
C SER A 30 2.11 -4.65 -31.94
N GLU A 31 1.68 -3.41 -32.05
CA GLU A 31 1.72 -2.44 -30.95
C GLU A 31 0.73 -2.77 -29.81
N LYS A 32 -0.44 -3.34 -30.13
CA LYS A 32 -1.42 -3.79 -29.12
C LYS A 32 -1.02 -5.07 -28.38
N SER A 33 -0.10 -5.87 -28.89
CA SER A 33 0.33 -7.12 -28.26
C SER A 33 1.49 -6.94 -27.27
N GLU A 34 2.21 -5.83 -27.30
CA GLU A 34 3.32 -5.56 -26.36
C GLU A 34 2.91 -4.83 -25.08
N ALA A 35 1.80 -4.09 -25.12
CA ALA A 35 1.31 -3.33 -23.99
C ALA A 35 1.00 -4.14 -22.70
N PRO A 36 0.53 -5.40 -22.73
CA PRO A 36 0.26 -6.17 -21.50
C PRO A 36 1.51 -6.65 -20.78
N LYS A 37 2.59 -6.96 -21.48
CA LYS A 37 3.82 -7.52 -20.86
C LYS A 37 4.60 -6.48 -20.07
N ASP A 38 4.66 -5.25 -20.54
CA ASP A 38 5.39 -4.16 -19.87
C ASP A 38 4.73 -3.70 -18.57
N ARG A 39 3.40 -3.69 -18.49
CA ARG A 39 2.69 -3.31 -17.27
C ARG A 39 2.97 -4.26 -16.09
N TRP A 40 3.01 -5.56 -16.35
CA TRP A 40 3.32 -6.57 -15.33
C TRP A 40 4.79 -6.56 -14.92
N GLN A 41 5.69 -6.28 -15.83
CA GLN A 41 7.12 -6.16 -15.54
C GLN A 41 7.40 -4.86 -14.78
N ALA A 42 6.83 -3.73 -15.17
CA ALA A 42 6.95 -2.46 -14.48
C ALA A 42 6.40 -2.54 -13.04
N GLY A 43 5.26 -3.21 -12.84
CA GLY A 43 4.70 -3.45 -11.51
C GLY A 43 5.62 -4.28 -10.61
N ARG A 44 6.21 -5.36 -11.14
CA ARG A 44 7.18 -6.20 -10.40
C ARG A 44 8.47 -5.47 -10.10
N GLN A 45 8.99 -4.68 -11.03
CA GLN A 45 10.19 -3.87 -10.81
C GLN A 45 9.96 -2.80 -9.74
N LYS A 46 8.82 -2.12 -9.78
CA LYS A 46 8.43 -1.15 -8.74
C LYS A 46 8.34 -1.82 -7.37
N GLN A 47 7.67 -2.96 -7.26
CA GLN A 47 7.58 -3.71 -5.99
C GLN A 47 8.95 -4.19 -5.50
N ALA A 48 9.85 -4.59 -6.40
CA ALA A 48 11.21 -4.98 -6.03
C ALA A 48 12.03 -3.78 -5.53
N LEU A 49 11.90 -2.62 -6.17
CA LEU A 49 12.53 -1.38 -5.72
C LEU A 49 11.97 -0.92 -4.37
N ASP A 50 10.64 -0.92 -4.21
CA ASP A 50 10.00 -0.55 -2.94
C ASP A 50 10.49 -1.44 -1.79
N ARG A 51 10.68 -2.75 -2.03
CA ARG A 51 11.25 -3.68 -1.03
C ARG A 51 12.69 -3.36 -0.69
N LEU A 52 13.51 -2.96 -1.67
CA LEU A 52 14.91 -2.58 -1.44
C LEU A 52 15.00 -1.30 -0.59
N PHE A 53 14.11 -0.33 -0.83
CA PHE A 53 14.07 0.92 -0.06
C PHE A 53 13.57 0.71 1.39
N LEU A 54 12.76 -0.32 1.63
CA LEU A 54 12.28 -0.67 2.98
C LEU A 54 13.34 -1.40 3.84
N GLY A 55 14.49 -1.78 3.25
CA GLY A 55 15.54 -2.50 3.96
C GLY A 55 15.01 -3.77 4.62
N ASP A 56 15.31 -3.99 5.92
CA ASP A 56 14.89 -5.18 6.66
C ASP A 56 13.36 -5.34 6.73
N LYS A 57 12.61 -4.24 6.66
CA LYS A 57 11.14 -4.24 6.60
C LYS A 57 10.58 -4.67 5.23
N GLY A 58 11.41 -4.76 4.19
CA GLY A 58 11.04 -5.30 2.87
C GLY A 58 11.10 -6.82 2.73
N THR A 59 11.54 -7.54 3.76
CA THR A 59 11.76 -8.98 3.73
C THR A 59 10.47 -9.80 3.91
N VAL A 60 10.50 -11.06 3.42
CA VAL A 60 9.40 -12.02 3.61
C VAL A 60 9.20 -12.33 5.10
N GLU A 61 10.28 -12.34 5.88
CA GLU A 61 10.23 -12.58 7.33
C GLU A 61 9.51 -11.45 8.06
N HIS A 62 9.78 -10.19 7.68
CA HIS A 62 9.04 -9.05 8.19
C HIS A 62 7.54 -9.21 7.93
N GLY A 63 7.15 -9.54 6.69
CA GLY A 63 5.75 -9.77 6.34
C GLY A 63 5.09 -10.88 7.16
N LYS A 64 5.82 -11.96 7.49
CA LYS A 64 5.31 -13.03 8.36
C LYS A 64 5.07 -12.55 9.79
N LEU A 65 6.01 -11.81 10.39
CA LEU A 65 5.88 -11.28 11.75
C LEU A 65 4.81 -10.19 11.83
N TYR A 66 4.75 -9.31 10.85
CA TYR A 66 3.71 -8.31 10.70
C TYR A 66 2.30 -8.94 10.65
N ASN A 67 2.10 -9.91 9.78
CA ASN A 67 0.83 -10.63 9.68
C ASN A 67 0.49 -11.41 10.96
N LYS A 68 1.51 -11.97 11.64
CA LYS A 68 1.32 -12.67 12.93
C LYS A 68 0.82 -11.71 14.00
N LEU A 69 1.38 -10.50 14.09
CA LEU A 69 0.94 -9.44 15.00
C LEU A 69 -0.53 -9.08 14.77
N HIS A 70 -0.90 -8.79 13.53
CA HIS A 70 -2.29 -8.44 13.18
C HIS A 70 -3.29 -9.58 13.48
N LYS A 71 -2.93 -10.83 13.18
CA LYS A 71 -3.77 -12.00 13.48
C LYS A 71 -3.89 -12.30 14.96
N ALA A 72 -2.90 -11.92 15.75
CA ALA A 72 -2.90 -12.13 17.20
C ALA A 72 -3.71 -11.06 17.95
N TYR A 73 -4.08 -9.97 17.31
CA TYR A 73 -4.85 -8.89 17.93
C TYR A 73 -6.13 -9.40 18.59
N GLY A 74 -6.40 -8.94 19.82
CA GLY A 74 -7.54 -9.38 20.62
C GLY A 74 -7.39 -10.75 21.29
N THR A 75 -6.23 -11.41 21.16
CA THR A 75 -5.92 -12.69 21.84
C THR A 75 -4.77 -12.53 22.82
N ASP A 76 -4.58 -13.53 23.72
CA ASP A 76 -3.45 -13.54 24.66
C ASP A 76 -2.08 -13.65 23.96
N ARG A 77 -2.07 -14.00 22.65
CA ARG A 77 -0.85 -14.07 21.83
C ARG A 77 -0.42 -12.71 21.27
N PHE A 78 -1.22 -11.68 21.45
CA PHE A 78 -0.94 -10.36 20.91
C PHE A 78 0.35 -9.77 21.48
N LEU A 79 0.48 -9.74 22.80
CA LEU A 79 1.65 -9.17 23.46
C LEU A 79 2.97 -9.87 23.06
N PRO A 80 3.10 -11.22 23.09
CA PRO A 80 4.27 -11.88 22.58
C PRO A 80 4.57 -11.60 21.09
N ALA A 81 3.54 -11.45 20.28
CA ALA A 81 3.73 -11.13 18.86
C ALA A 81 4.23 -9.70 18.64
N VAL A 82 3.74 -8.72 19.44
CA VAL A 82 4.21 -7.34 19.45
C VAL A 82 5.67 -7.26 19.88
N GLN A 83 6.04 -7.91 20.99
CA GLN A 83 7.41 -7.93 21.51
C GLN A 83 8.38 -8.51 20.49
N ALA A 84 8.07 -9.68 19.90
CA ALA A 84 8.90 -10.31 18.88
C ALA A 84 9.06 -9.44 17.61
N TYR A 85 8.04 -8.66 17.26
CA TYR A 85 8.13 -7.73 16.14
C TYR A 85 9.03 -6.54 16.46
N ILE A 86 8.81 -5.89 17.63
CA ILE A 86 9.55 -4.70 18.06
C ILE A 86 11.03 -5.03 18.29
N GLU A 87 11.34 -6.18 18.89
CA GLU A 87 12.72 -6.63 19.12
C GLU A 87 13.51 -6.74 17.82
N LYS A 88 12.88 -7.20 16.74
CA LYS A 88 13.54 -7.44 15.46
C LYS A 88 13.56 -6.22 14.53
N TYR A 89 12.47 -5.46 14.48
CA TYR A 89 12.26 -4.41 13.48
C TYR A 89 11.99 -3.02 14.06
N GLY A 90 11.93 -2.90 15.40
CA GLY A 90 11.48 -1.68 16.05
C GLY A 90 9.99 -1.44 15.90
N LEU A 91 9.55 -0.22 16.22
CA LEU A 91 8.15 0.16 16.05
C LEU A 91 7.77 0.23 14.57
N PRO A 92 6.53 -0.14 14.21
CA PRO A 92 6.03 0.02 12.86
C PRO A 92 5.90 1.50 12.48
N ASP A 93 5.94 1.79 11.17
CA ASP A 93 5.80 3.15 10.64
C ASP A 93 4.41 3.41 10.05
N ASP A 94 3.51 2.43 10.11
CA ASP A 94 2.14 2.54 9.61
C ASP A 94 1.14 2.82 10.73
N ALA A 95 0.23 3.75 10.47
CA ALA A 95 -0.79 4.19 11.43
C ALA A 95 -1.68 3.03 11.91
N SER A 96 -2.06 2.12 11.01
CA SER A 96 -2.97 1.01 11.35
C SER A 96 -2.39 0.09 12.41
N THR A 97 -1.11 -0.27 12.31
CA THR A 97 -0.45 -1.12 13.31
C THR A 97 -0.20 -0.35 14.61
N LEU A 98 0.19 0.93 14.54
CA LEU A 98 0.36 1.75 15.75
C LEU A 98 -0.95 1.89 16.54
N LEU A 99 -2.10 2.02 15.85
CA LEU A 99 -3.41 2.02 16.51
C LEU A 99 -3.69 0.72 17.28
N LEU A 100 -3.26 -0.44 16.78
CA LEU A 100 -3.36 -1.71 17.49
C LEU A 100 -2.42 -1.77 18.70
N LEU A 101 -1.19 -1.25 18.56
CA LEU A 101 -0.19 -1.24 19.64
C LEU A 101 -0.63 -0.38 20.83
N MET A 102 -1.45 0.66 20.61
CA MET A 102 -2.03 1.44 21.69
C MET A 102 -2.97 0.63 22.61
N ASP A 103 -3.44 -0.54 22.16
CA ASP A 103 -4.24 -1.46 22.99
C ASP A 103 -3.38 -2.52 23.71
N ALA A 104 -2.05 -2.51 23.53
CA ALA A 104 -1.16 -3.39 24.27
C ALA A 104 -1.31 -3.20 25.79
N LYS A 105 -1.12 -4.27 26.55
CA LYS A 105 -1.23 -4.20 28.02
C LYS A 105 -0.01 -3.53 28.69
N GLU A 106 1.12 -3.50 28.01
CA GLU A 106 2.36 -2.94 28.53
C GLU A 106 2.41 -1.42 28.39
N VAL A 107 2.68 -0.75 29.48
CA VAL A 107 2.81 0.71 29.60
C VAL A 107 3.92 1.23 28.67
N GLU A 108 5.07 0.58 28.68
CA GLU A 108 6.21 0.98 27.88
C GLU A 108 5.92 0.98 26.36
N ILE A 109 5.27 -0.08 25.87
CA ILE A 109 4.87 -0.18 24.46
C ILE A 109 3.89 0.94 24.09
N LYS A 110 2.95 1.26 24.98
CA LYS A 110 2.00 2.35 24.75
C LYS A 110 2.71 3.70 24.66
N LEU A 111 3.60 3.99 25.61
CA LEU A 111 4.36 5.25 25.61
C LEU A 111 5.19 5.40 24.33
N GLN A 112 5.95 4.39 23.97
CA GLN A 112 6.73 4.40 22.74
C GLN A 112 5.86 4.55 21.50
N THR A 113 4.69 3.91 21.48
CA THR A 113 3.73 4.01 20.37
C THR A 113 3.17 5.42 20.23
N ILE A 114 2.82 6.07 21.35
CA ILE A 114 2.32 7.46 21.35
C ILE A 114 3.40 8.42 20.82
N GLU A 115 4.66 8.25 21.24
CA GLU A 115 5.77 9.02 20.70
C GLU A 115 5.97 8.80 19.20
N LYS A 116 5.95 7.54 18.77
CA LYS A 116 6.10 7.20 17.35
C LYS A 116 5.02 7.82 16.49
N VAL A 117 3.77 7.81 16.95
CA VAL A 117 2.66 8.46 16.28
C VAL A 117 2.87 9.97 16.17
N ARG A 118 3.37 10.62 17.23
CA ARG A 118 3.71 12.05 17.20
C ARG A 118 4.76 12.36 16.13
N GLU A 119 5.79 11.51 16.02
CA GLU A 119 6.85 11.66 15.03
C GLU A 119 6.35 11.58 13.59
N ILE A 120 5.53 10.55 13.30
CA ILE A 120 5.09 10.28 11.92
C ILE A 120 3.83 11.05 11.52
N HIS A 121 3.16 11.75 12.44
CA HIS A 121 1.87 12.41 12.21
C HIS A 121 1.84 13.27 10.95
N ASP A 122 2.93 14.02 10.68
CA ASP A 122 2.97 14.95 9.55
C ASP A 122 3.01 14.21 8.20
N THR A 123 3.47 12.95 8.17
CA THR A 123 3.53 12.08 6.98
C THR A 123 2.25 11.31 6.71
N LEU A 124 1.32 11.27 7.67
CA LEU A 124 0.08 10.53 7.57
C LEU A 124 -0.93 11.20 6.62
N THR A 125 -1.79 10.40 6.03
CA THR A 125 -2.93 10.90 5.25
C THR A 125 -3.95 11.59 6.16
N PRO A 126 -4.80 12.49 5.65
CA PRO A 126 -5.81 13.19 6.46
C PRO A 126 -6.72 12.24 7.26
N ARG A 127 -7.08 11.10 6.68
CA ARG A 127 -7.88 10.07 7.34
C ARG A 127 -7.14 9.40 8.49
N GLU A 128 -5.90 9.01 8.28
CA GLU A 128 -5.07 8.41 9.32
C GLU A 128 -4.81 9.39 10.47
N LYS A 129 -4.59 10.67 10.15
CA LYS A 129 -4.47 11.73 11.17
C LYS A 129 -5.69 11.80 12.07
N GLU A 130 -6.87 11.75 11.49
CA GLU A 130 -8.13 11.76 12.23
C GLU A 130 -8.31 10.51 13.11
N ASP A 131 -8.02 9.33 12.56
CA ASP A 131 -8.12 8.05 13.29
C ASP A 131 -7.13 8.03 14.47
N VAL A 132 -5.91 8.49 14.28
CA VAL A 132 -4.89 8.61 15.32
C VAL A 132 -5.29 9.60 16.40
N ARG A 133 -5.75 10.80 16.04
CA ARG A 133 -6.22 11.81 17.01
C ARG A 133 -7.35 11.27 17.88
N ARG A 134 -8.31 10.59 17.25
CA ARG A 134 -9.43 9.97 17.95
C ARG A 134 -8.93 8.90 18.93
N LYS A 135 -8.03 8.02 18.51
CA LYS A 135 -7.50 6.96 19.36
C LYS A 135 -6.71 7.51 20.54
N ILE A 136 -5.82 8.48 20.32
CA ILE A 136 -5.05 9.12 21.40
C ILE A 136 -5.98 9.81 22.39
N SER A 137 -7.03 10.49 21.93
CA SER A 137 -8.04 11.10 22.81
C SER A 137 -8.76 10.07 23.65
N ILE A 138 -9.09 8.90 23.11
CA ILE A 138 -9.68 7.79 23.86
C ILE A 138 -8.71 7.28 24.92
N VAL A 139 -7.44 7.04 24.56
CA VAL A 139 -6.40 6.62 25.51
C VAL A 139 -6.24 7.65 26.63
N ALA A 140 -6.19 8.94 26.32
CA ALA A 140 -6.12 10.02 27.31
C ALA A 140 -7.28 10.03 28.31
N MET A 141 -8.44 9.53 27.92
CA MET A 141 -9.62 9.47 28.80
C MET A 141 -9.72 8.17 29.59
N THR A 142 -9.43 7.03 28.93
CA THR A 142 -9.77 5.70 29.45
C THR A 142 -8.60 4.93 30.05
N GLU A 143 -7.36 5.36 29.80
CA GLU A 143 -6.17 4.63 30.26
C GLU A 143 -6.07 4.65 31.79
N ARG A 144 -5.61 3.53 32.36
CA ARG A 144 -5.43 3.38 33.83
C ARG A 144 -4.08 3.89 34.32
N SER A 145 -3.04 3.73 33.52
CA SER A 145 -1.71 4.25 33.85
C SER A 145 -1.71 5.77 33.79
N ALA A 146 -1.29 6.42 34.88
CA ALA A 146 -1.19 7.87 34.94
C ALA A 146 -0.23 8.42 33.89
N ASP A 147 0.93 7.77 33.73
CA ASP A 147 1.99 8.19 32.80
C ASP A 147 1.50 8.16 31.34
N VAL A 148 0.85 7.05 30.94
CA VAL A 148 0.28 6.92 29.58
C VAL A 148 -0.84 7.93 29.34
N LYS A 149 -1.68 8.13 30.36
CA LYS A 149 -2.81 9.08 30.30
C LYS A 149 -2.34 10.51 30.13
N GLU A 150 -1.35 10.91 30.92
CA GLU A 150 -0.75 12.25 30.86
C GLU A 150 -0.08 12.48 29.51
N ARG A 151 0.77 11.51 29.07
CA ARG A 151 1.45 11.61 27.78
C ARG A 151 0.48 11.64 26.59
N ALA A 152 -0.58 10.83 26.64
CA ALA A 152 -1.62 10.86 25.62
C ALA A 152 -2.35 12.22 25.57
N ARG A 153 -2.58 12.87 26.72
CA ARG A 153 -3.17 14.22 26.76
C ARG A 153 -2.28 15.26 26.12
N GLU A 154 -1.00 15.29 26.48
CA GLU A 154 -0.03 16.22 25.90
C GLU A 154 0.02 16.08 24.37
N VAL A 155 0.18 14.85 23.87
CA VAL A 155 0.24 14.59 22.43
C VAL A 155 -1.12 14.91 21.76
N ALA A 156 -2.25 14.63 22.39
CA ALA A 156 -3.55 15.00 21.84
C ALA A 156 -3.70 16.51 21.64
N GLU A 157 -3.21 17.34 22.58
CA GLU A 157 -3.23 18.80 22.45
C GLU A 157 -2.24 19.29 21.36
N GLU A 158 -1.03 18.71 21.30
CA GLU A 158 -0.08 19.01 20.22
C GLU A 158 -0.67 18.72 18.83
N LEU A 159 -1.32 17.57 18.67
CA LEU A 159 -1.92 17.15 17.39
C LEU A 159 -3.15 17.98 17.00
N LYS A 160 -3.88 18.52 17.95
CA LYS A 160 -4.97 19.48 17.69
C LYS A 160 -4.44 20.81 17.18
N ALA A 161 -3.33 21.27 17.72
CA ALA A 161 -2.71 22.52 17.30
C ALA A 161 -2.11 22.47 15.89
N LYS A 162 -1.79 21.27 15.40
CA LYS A 162 -1.21 21.03 14.06
C LYS A 162 -2.25 20.83 12.94
N GLY A 163 -3.49 20.72 13.26
CA GLY A 163 -4.56 20.40 12.32
C GLY A 163 -5.63 21.41 12.22
#